data_a0a20d20b8dd345cda90997f23e916fb
#
_entry.id   a0a20d20b8dd345cda90997f23e916fb
#
_cell.length_a   1.000
_cell.length_b   1.000
_cell.length_c   1.000
_cell.angle_alpha   90.00
_cell.angle_beta   90.00
_cell.angle_gamma   90.00
#
_symmetry.space_group_name_H-M   'P 1'
#
loop_
_entity.id
_entity.type
_entity.pdbx_description
1 polymer ?
#
loop_
_entity_poly.entity_id
_entity_poly.type
_entity_poly.pdbx_seq_one_letter_code
_entity_poly.pdbx_strand_id
1 'polypeptide(L)'
;MDNIDKNIYKQIQERKETKEPYENLFNRLYGIELSNTEARKELRGVENHLEYKREHEAEIIKDNEELPRYNETTEMMQDGSYKSDKLLKMTSEQSKDVNYLLKAHGFDNGYWQITGARNNMWNVYSKRDGVQQLYSSKITVKPIIPEFKEGWIRDTIKNIEYDKINIKNNIYDIQEDSKTVEINFCDVHIGKFINELVSNGVYNTDLAIERYEKALDEGIKKSNMFSVKKYLFIVGQDYMNIDNLDGTTTKGTRQDMNEFYETTYKKALECLIRSIEKLRRIAPVNVIYVKGNHDKQSTFSMICGIEQMYKNMGITNVSVDSGLKQRKYVTFGDILIGYGHGEEEKNRIFDCMQNDVKEYWHKSKKYFHLSHKHRESKQEKAGVIYQWLGALTENCNWTWSCGFVGSEKKGHVFVYDDKNGLECEFFIKV
;
A
#
# COMPACT_ATOMS: atom_id res chain seq x y z
N MET A 1 -7.17 24.63 23.31
CA MET A 1 -5.71 24.70 23.61
C MET A 1 -5.45 23.90 24.88
N ASP A 2 -4.47 23.01 24.84
CA ASP A 2 -4.03 22.29 26.03
C ASP A 2 -3.23 23.21 26.99
N ASN A 3 -2.81 22.69 28.15
CA ASN A 3 -2.09 23.49 29.14
C ASN A 3 -0.69 23.91 28.67
N ILE A 4 -0.07 23.18 27.78
CA ILE A 4 1.25 23.48 27.21
C ILE A 4 1.11 24.64 26.24
N ASP A 5 0.19 24.59 25.31
CA ASP A 5 -0.12 25.65 24.33
C ASP A 5 -0.47 26.96 25.02
N LYS A 6 -1.28 26.91 26.10
CA LYS A 6 -1.64 28.11 26.89
C LYS A 6 -0.42 28.74 27.56
N ASN A 7 0.49 27.93 28.06
CA ASN A 7 1.73 28.42 28.70
C ASN A 7 2.68 29.05 27.68
N ILE A 8 2.87 28.43 26.51
CA ILE A 8 3.70 28.96 25.42
C ILE A 8 3.12 30.30 24.95
N TYR A 9 1.82 30.35 24.67
CA TYR A 9 1.15 31.57 24.23
C TYR A 9 1.32 32.71 25.24
N LYS A 10 1.16 32.44 26.53
CA LYS A 10 1.36 33.39 27.63
C LYS A 10 2.79 33.96 27.60
N GLN A 11 3.81 33.13 27.50
CA GLN A 11 5.20 33.57 27.48
C GLN A 11 5.53 34.43 26.21
N ILE A 12 4.91 34.12 25.07
CA ILE A 12 5.04 34.96 23.86
C ILE A 12 4.40 36.33 24.07
N GLN A 13 3.26 36.43 24.74
CA GLN A 13 2.63 37.72 25.06
C GLN A 13 3.44 38.53 26.08
N GLU A 14 3.92 37.91 27.16
CA GLU A 14 4.76 38.54 28.18
C GLU A 14 6.06 39.12 27.57
N ARG A 15 6.63 38.45 26.55
CA ARG A 15 7.78 38.96 25.80
C ARG A 15 7.48 40.32 25.14
N LYS A 16 6.24 40.56 24.64
CA LYS A 16 5.86 41.84 24.02
C LYS A 16 5.96 43.01 25.01
N GLU A 17 5.70 42.75 26.28
CA GLU A 17 5.78 43.74 27.36
C GLU A 17 7.22 43.91 27.85
N THR A 18 7.97 42.82 28.04
CA THR A 18 9.33 42.85 28.61
C THR A 18 10.40 43.22 27.59
N LYS A 19 10.09 43.16 26.28
CA LYS A 19 11.04 43.38 25.17
C LYS A 19 12.26 42.44 25.21
N GLU A 20 12.12 41.29 25.83
CA GLU A 20 13.16 40.25 25.84
C GLU A 20 13.60 39.87 24.41
N PRO A 21 14.88 39.65 24.09
CA PRO A 21 15.33 39.15 22.80
C PRO A 21 14.63 37.83 22.41
N TYR A 22 14.26 37.66 21.14
CA TYR A 22 13.57 36.46 20.66
C TYR A 22 14.39 35.19 20.86
N GLU A 23 15.72 35.28 20.69
CA GLU A 23 16.65 34.18 20.89
C GLU A 23 16.57 33.61 22.32
N ASN A 24 16.47 34.47 23.34
CA ASN A 24 16.37 34.07 24.75
C ASN A 24 15.05 33.34 25.03
N LEU A 25 13.94 33.90 24.54
CA LEU A 25 12.63 33.24 24.70
C LEU A 25 12.60 31.90 23.98
N PHE A 26 13.13 31.82 22.76
CA PHE A 26 13.13 30.60 21.97
C PHE A 26 13.97 29.50 22.60
N ASN A 27 15.19 29.84 23.07
CA ASN A 27 16.06 28.92 23.81
C ASN A 27 15.38 28.42 25.10
N ARG A 28 14.71 29.30 25.84
CA ARG A 28 13.98 28.91 27.06
C ARG A 28 12.79 27.96 26.76
N LEU A 29 12.08 28.14 25.65
CA LEU A 29 10.92 27.30 25.28
C LEU A 29 11.31 25.95 24.67
N TYR A 30 12.37 25.91 23.88
CA TYR A 30 12.69 24.77 23.03
C TYR A 30 14.10 24.19 23.26
N GLY A 31 14.97 24.87 24.03
CA GLY A 31 16.35 24.42 24.29
C GLY A 31 17.27 24.48 23.09
N ILE A 32 16.94 25.30 22.08
CA ILE A 32 17.68 25.44 20.81
C ILE A 32 18.21 26.87 20.68
N GLU A 33 19.50 27.02 20.38
CA GLU A 33 20.09 28.31 20.09
C GLU A 33 19.92 28.71 18.64
N LEU A 34 19.22 29.81 18.40
CA LEU A 34 19.01 30.42 17.10
C LEU A 34 19.43 31.90 17.15
N SER A 35 19.75 32.47 15.98
CA SER A 35 19.92 33.92 15.90
C SER A 35 18.58 34.64 16.20
N ASN A 36 18.66 35.90 16.71
CA ASN A 36 17.47 36.65 17.06
C ASN A 36 16.46 36.79 15.87
N THR A 37 16.97 36.82 14.63
CA THR A 37 16.13 36.90 13.41
C THR A 37 15.39 35.59 13.12
N GLU A 38 16.06 34.46 13.27
CA GLU A 38 15.48 33.13 13.08
C GLU A 38 14.49 32.81 14.20
N ALA A 39 14.86 33.02 15.46
CA ALA A 39 13.98 32.86 16.61
C ALA A 39 12.70 33.73 16.50
N ARG A 40 12.81 34.95 15.99
CA ARG A 40 11.66 35.82 15.71
C ARG A 40 10.72 35.24 14.67
N LYS A 41 11.26 34.64 13.60
CA LYS A 41 10.47 34.04 12.52
C LYS A 41 9.70 32.82 13.04
N GLU A 42 10.37 31.93 13.76
CA GLU A 42 9.78 30.73 14.33
C GLU A 42 8.71 31.04 15.37
N LEU A 43 9.00 31.91 16.34
CA LEU A 43 8.04 32.30 17.37
C LEU A 43 6.80 33.00 16.80
N ARG A 44 6.94 33.75 15.71
CA ARG A 44 5.80 34.36 15.02
C ARG A 44 4.92 33.30 14.34
N GLY A 45 5.51 32.24 13.80
CA GLY A 45 4.77 31.09 13.26
C GLY A 45 3.97 30.38 14.34
N VAL A 46 4.58 30.13 15.49
CA VAL A 46 3.94 29.52 16.65
C VAL A 46 2.81 30.41 17.20
N GLU A 47 3.03 31.71 17.32
CA GLU A 47 2.00 32.67 17.78
C GLU A 47 0.79 32.65 16.87
N ASN A 48 0.96 32.76 15.56
CA ASN A 48 -0.12 32.74 14.59
C ASN A 48 -0.92 31.42 14.66
N HIS A 49 -0.24 30.29 14.85
CA HIS A 49 -0.90 29.01 14.98
C HIS A 49 -1.74 28.92 16.28
N LEU A 50 -1.21 29.42 17.38
CA LEU A 50 -1.90 29.42 18.66
C LEU A 50 -3.08 30.42 18.69
N GLU A 51 -2.97 31.57 17.99
CA GLU A 51 -4.08 32.51 17.76
C GLU A 51 -5.18 31.86 16.93
N TYR A 52 -4.83 31.19 15.83
CA TYR A 52 -5.78 30.45 15.01
C TYR A 52 -6.52 29.39 15.83
N LYS A 53 -5.80 28.57 16.63
CA LYS A 53 -6.41 27.59 17.52
C LYS A 53 -7.38 28.26 18.52
N ARG A 54 -7.00 29.39 19.10
CA ARG A 54 -7.84 30.10 20.08
C ARG A 54 -9.12 30.64 19.46
N GLU A 55 -9.03 31.20 18.25
CA GLU A 55 -10.19 31.74 17.54
C GLU A 55 -11.18 30.66 17.13
N HIS A 56 -10.66 29.52 16.64
CA HIS A 56 -11.52 28.37 16.25
C HIS A 56 -12.07 27.59 17.45
N GLU A 57 -11.36 27.54 18.59
CA GLU A 57 -11.96 27.06 19.84
C GLU A 57 -13.11 27.93 20.33
N ALA A 58 -13.02 29.24 20.13
CA ALA A 58 -14.10 30.16 20.48
C ALA A 58 -15.32 29.98 19.57
N GLU A 59 -15.16 29.56 18.31
CA GLU A 59 -16.26 29.17 17.43
C GLU A 59 -16.88 27.83 17.83
N ILE A 60 -16.05 26.82 18.17
CA ILE A 60 -16.49 25.51 18.66
C ILE A 60 -17.22 25.64 20.02
N ILE A 61 -16.78 26.53 20.90
CA ILE A 61 -17.43 26.78 22.20
C ILE A 61 -18.75 27.53 22.02
N LYS A 62 -18.92 28.38 21.01
CA LYS A 62 -20.20 29.03 20.70
C LYS A 62 -21.24 28.06 20.15
N ASP A 63 -20.82 26.99 19.47
CA ASP A 63 -21.71 25.92 19.00
C ASP A 63 -22.04 24.87 20.10
N ASN A 64 -21.30 24.85 21.20
CA ASN A 64 -21.50 23.95 22.34
C ASN A 64 -22.21 24.60 23.54
N GLU A 65 -23.14 25.53 23.33
CA GLU A 65 -24.13 25.85 24.42
C GLU A 65 -24.92 24.57 24.70
N GLU A 66 -24.80 24.08 25.94
CA GLU A 66 -25.33 22.84 26.48
C GLU A 66 -26.77 22.56 26.02
N LEU A 67 -26.89 21.79 24.95
CA LEU A 67 -28.10 21.03 24.68
C LEU A 67 -28.23 19.95 25.76
N PRO A 68 -29.46 19.69 26.29
CA PRO A 68 -29.66 18.62 27.26
C PRO A 68 -29.05 17.33 26.71
N ARG A 69 -28.24 16.63 27.54
CA ARG A 69 -27.53 15.41 27.18
C ARG A 69 -28.52 14.38 26.63
N TYR A 70 -28.62 14.31 25.30
CA TYR A 70 -29.30 13.23 24.62
C TYR A 70 -28.27 12.12 24.41
N ASN A 71 -28.62 10.88 24.73
CA ASN A 71 -27.74 9.75 24.49
C ASN A 71 -27.68 9.49 23.00
N GLU A 72 -26.59 9.93 22.38
CA GLU A 72 -26.26 9.51 21.02
C GLU A 72 -25.87 8.04 21.05
N THR A 73 -26.49 7.23 20.20
CA THR A 73 -26.15 5.82 20.06
C THR A 73 -25.67 5.54 18.66
N THR A 74 -24.58 4.77 18.57
CA THR A 74 -24.10 4.20 17.31
C THR A 74 -23.87 2.72 17.53
N GLU A 75 -24.59 1.88 16.80
CA GLU A 75 -24.53 0.42 16.88
C GLU A 75 -23.98 -0.14 15.59
N MET A 76 -22.94 -0.97 15.69
CA MET A 76 -22.42 -1.76 14.58
C MET A 76 -23.17 -3.08 14.48
N MET A 77 -23.67 -3.41 13.29
CA MET A 77 -24.36 -4.66 13.03
C MET A 77 -23.38 -5.71 12.50
N GLN A 78 -23.76 -6.99 12.63
CA GLN A 78 -22.92 -8.11 12.15
C GLN A 78 -22.64 -8.09 10.63
N ASP A 79 -23.49 -7.44 9.87
CA ASP A 79 -23.33 -7.30 8.40
C ASP A 79 -22.49 -6.08 7.99
N GLY A 80 -21.79 -5.44 8.93
CA GLY A 80 -20.96 -4.26 8.70
C GLY A 80 -21.76 -2.95 8.54
N SER A 81 -23.10 -2.97 8.65
CA SER A 81 -23.90 -1.75 8.70
C SER A 81 -23.88 -1.10 10.06
N TYR A 82 -24.15 0.21 10.11
CA TYR A 82 -24.28 0.96 11.35
C TYR A 82 -25.66 1.58 11.47
N LYS A 83 -26.20 1.59 12.69
CA LYS A 83 -27.37 2.39 13.06
C LYS A 83 -26.90 3.53 13.94
N SER A 84 -27.30 4.75 13.61
CA SER A 84 -27.00 5.94 14.42
C SER A 84 -28.29 6.68 14.75
N ASP A 85 -28.43 7.06 16.02
CA ASP A 85 -29.58 7.80 16.56
C ASP A 85 -29.06 9.08 17.23
N LYS A 86 -29.46 10.24 16.72
CA LYS A 86 -29.04 11.56 17.20
C LYS A 86 -30.18 12.54 17.28
N LEU A 87 -30.08 13.45 18.23
CA LEU A 87 -30.93 14.64 18.30
C LEU A 87 -30.28 15.76 17.51
N LEU A 88 -30.93 16.23 16.46
CA LEU A 88 -30.37 17.24 15.55
C LEU A 88 -31.26 18.47 15.46
N LYS A 89 -30.62 19.66 15.43
CA LYS A 89 -31.26 20.91 15.05
C LYS A 89 -31.04 21.08 13.54
N MET A 90 -32.07 20.88 12.75
CA MET A 90 -31.99 20.98 11.29
C MET A 90 -33.29 21.51 10.68
N THR A 91 -33.23 21.93 9.43
CA THR A 91 -34.42 22.33 8.67
C THR A 91 -35.15 21.14 8.07
N SER A 92 -36.39 21.34 7.62
CA SER A 92 -37.14 20.32 6.90
C SER A 92 -36.46 19.87 5.59
N GLU A 93 -35.70 20.75 4.95
CA GLU A 93 -34.92 20.41 3.75
C GLU A 93 -33.70 19.57 4.12
N GLN A 94 -32.96 19.96 5.15
CA GLN A 94 -31.81 19.20 5.67
C GLN A 94 -32.21 17.79 6.14
N SER A 95 -33.43 17.62 6.68
CA SER A 95 -33.91 16.31 7.10
C SER A 95 -34.16 15.31 5.95
N LYS A 96 -34.13 15.79 4.70
CA LYS A 96 -34.29 15.01 3.48
C LYS A 96 -33.00 14.93 2.64
N ASP A 97 -31.98 15.69 3.04
CA ASP A 97 -30.69 15.70 2.35
C ASP A 97 -29.78 14.57 2.86
N VAL A 98 -29.54 13.58 2.02
CA VAL A 98 -28.71 12.42 2.30
C VAL A 98 -27.28 12.82 2.74
N ASN A 99 -26.68 13.78 2.06
CA ASN A 99 -25.31 14.21 2.38
C ASN A 99 -25.24 14.94 3.72
N TYR A 100 -26.24 15.77 4.00
CA TYR A 100 -26.35 16.43 5.30
C TYR A 100 -26.53 15.41 6.42
N LEU A 101 -27.42 14.44 6.27
CA LEU A 101 -27.69 13.40 7.28
C LEU A 101 -26.45 12.55 7.55
N LEU A 102 -25.72 12.11 6.52
CA LEU A 102 -24.46 11.39 6.69
C LEU A 102 -23.47 12.20 7.50
N LYS A 103 -23.22 13.43 7.11
CA LYS A 103 -22.28 14.33 7.81
C LYS A 103 -22.71 14.61 9.26
N ALA A 104 -23.98 14.87 9.51
CA ALA A 104 -24.52 15.15 10.85
C ALA A 104 -24.39 13.94 11.79
N HIS A 105 -24.45 12.73 11.26
CA HIS A 105 -24.24 11.49 11.99
C HIS A 105 -22.77 11.04 12.06
N GLY A 106 -21.83 11.77 11.41
CA GLY A 106 -20.40 11.48 11.46
C GLY A 106 -19.93 10.47 10.44
N PHE A 107 -20.70 10.25 9.36
CA PHE A 107 -20.34 9.34 8.25
C PHE A 107 -19.95 10.15 7.02
N ASP A 108 -18.88 9.74 6.37
CA ASP A 108 -18.41 10.34 5.11
C ASP A 108 -19.20 9.78 3.92
N ASN A 109 -19.70 10.64 3.03
CA ASN A 109 -20.52 10.27 1.88
C ASN A 109 -19.72 9.55 0.77
N GLY A 110 -18.39 9.60 0.80
CA GLY A 110 -17.53 8.83 -0.10
C GLY A 110 -17.41 7.36 0.29
N TYR A 111 -17.71 7.04 1.56
CA TYR A 111 -17.51 5.70 2.12
C TYR A 111 -18.80 5.02 2.59
N TRP A 112 -19.88 5.79 2.81
CA TRP A 112 -21.11 5.32 3.41
C TRP A 112 -22.33 5.74 2.61
N GLN A 113 -23.29 4.84 2.48
CA GLN A 113 -24.60 5.12 1.91
C GLN A 113 -25.70 4.88 2.93
N ILE A 114 -26.69 5.76 2.95
CA ILE A 114 -27.90 5.56 3.76
C ILE A 114 -28.77 4.49 3.13
N THR A 115 -29.08 3.44 3.89
CA THR A 115 -30.04 2.40 3.52
C THR A 115 -31.42 2.60 4.12
N GLY A 116 -31.50 3.44 5.15
CA GLY A 116 -32.73 3.85 5.78
C GLY A 116 -32.54 5.08 6.64
N ALA A 117 -33.51 5.99 6.61
CA ALA A 117 -33.54 7.17 7.48
C ALA A 117 -34.95 7.39 8.02
N ARG A 118 -35.03 7.73 9.30
CA ARG A 118 -36.27 8.11 9.98
C ARG A 118 -36.03 9.35 10.83
N ASN A 119 -36.65 10.46 10.45
CA ASN A 119 -36.56 11.74 11.14
C ASN A 119 -37.93 12.10 11.73
N ASN A 120 -38.02 12.11 13.06
CA ASN A 120 -39.21 12.59 13.77
C ASN A 120 -38.97 14.03 14.21
N MET A 121 -39.90 14.92 13.90
CA MET A 121 -39.83 16.34 14.22
C MET A 121 -40.78 16.67 15.40
N TRP A 122 -40.33 17.53 16.30
CA TRP A 122 -41.19 18.19 17.27
C TRP A 122 -40.71 19.62 17.53
N ASN A 123 -41.64 20.44 18.04
CA ASN A 123 -41.36 21.83 18.38
C ASN A 123 -41.12 21.95 19.89
N VAL A 124 -40.09 22.69 20.27
CA VAL A 124 -39.80 23.06 21.65
C VAL A 124 -39.92 24.57 21.76
N TYR A 125 -40.62 25.06 22.78
CA TYR A 125 -40.73 26.49 23.07
C TYR A 125 -39.82 26.84 24.25
N SER A 126 -38.94 27.82 24.04
CA SER A 126 -38.22 28.47 25.15
C SER A 126 -38.54 29.95 25.19
N LYS A 127 -38.59 30.54 26.42
CA LYS A 127 -38.82 31.98 26.57
C LYS A 127 -37.71 32.85 25.96
N ARG A 128 -36.52 32.29 25.75
CA ARG A 128 -35.34 33.00 25.26
C ARG A 128 -35.21 32.92 23.73
N ASP A 129 -35.53 31.76 23.14
CA ASP A 129 -35.24 31.46 21.75
C ASP A 129 -36.49 31.23 20.89
N GLY A 130 -37.71 31.37 21.48
CA GLY A 130 -38.97 31.13 20.81
C GLY A 130 -39.23 29.65 20.50
N VAL A 131 -39.95 29.37 19.42
CA VAL A 131 -40.20 28.00 18.94
C VAL A 131 -39.02 27.49 18.16
N GLN A 132 -38.41 26.43 18.63
CA GLN A 132 -37.35 25.71 17.92
C GLN A 132 -37.79 24.35 17.44
N GLN A 133 -37.39 23.96 16.20
CA GLN A 133 -37.66 22.64 15.68
C GLN A 133 -36.46 21.72 15.97
N LEU A 134 -36.75 20.60 16.60
CA LEU A 134 -35.78 19.53 16.87
C LEU A 134 -36.16 18.27 16.14
N TYR A 135 -35.17 17.49 15.76
CA TYR A 135 -35.37 16.20 15.11
C TYR A 135 -34.68 15.08 15.86
N SER A 136 -35.40 13.97 16.12
CA SER A 136 -34.75 12.68 16.40
C SER A 136 -34.50 12.02 15.09
N SER A 137 -33.23 12.01 14.71
CA SER A 137 -32.76 11.45 13.45
C SER A 137 -32.16 10.09 13.68
N LYS A 138 -32.68 9.08 13.00
CA LYS A 138 -32.15 7.72 13.01
C LYS A 138 -31.79 7.34 11.59
N ILE A 139 -30.54 6.99 11.37
CA ILE A 139 -30.09 6.50 10.07
C ILE A 139 -29.51 5.09 10.18
N THR A 140 -29.65 4.32 9.12
CA THR A 140 -28.93 3.08 8.90
C THR A 140 -28.03 3.30 7.72
N VAL A 141 -26.74 3.04 7.88
CA VAL A 141 -25.73 3.19 6.82
C VAL A 141 -25.05 1.88 6.55
N LYS A 142 -24.68 1.66 5.29
CA LYS A 142 -23.81 0.56 4.88
C LYS A 142 -22.58 1.13 4.19
N PRO A 143 -21.42 0.45 4.27
CA PRO A 143 -20.27 0.80 3.45
C PRO A 143 -20.70 0.80 1.96
N ILE A 144 -20.22 1.77 1.19
CA ILE A 144 -20.32 1.72 -0.27
C ILE A 144 -19.35 0.65 -0.74
N ILE A 145 -19.79 -0.59 -0.78
CA ILE A 145 -19.06 -1.68 -1.41
C ILE A 145 -19.33 -1.54 -2.90
N PRO A 146 -18.31 -1.28 -3.73
CA PRO A 146 -18.49 -1.32 -5.17
C PRO A 146 -19.08 -2.70 -5.52
N GLU A 147 -20.26 -2.74 -6.13
CA GLU A 147 -20.83 -4.00 -6.56
C GLU A 147 -19.81 -4.72 -7.43
N PHE A 148 -19.39 -5.90 -6.98
CA PHE A 148 -18.56 -6.81 -7.76
C PHE A 148 -19.40 -7.34 -8.91
N LYS A 149 -19.47 -6.56 -10.01
CA LYS A 149 -20.19 -6.97 -11.22
C LYS A 149 -19.43 -8.12 -11.83
N GLU A 150 -20.13 -9.20 -12.10
CA GLU A 150 -19.62 -10.43 -12.73
C GLU A 150 -18.86 -10.17 -14.05
N GLY A 151 -19.16 -9.03 -14.70
CA GLY A 151 -18.46 -8.52 -15.87
C GLY A 151 -17.16 -7.75 -15.60
N TRP A 152 -16.86 -7.41 -14.35
CA TRP A 152 -15.76 -6.51 -14.02
C TRP A 152 -14.36 -7.02 -14.47
N ILE A 153 -14.05 -8.29 -14.23
CA ILE A 153 -12.80 -8.89 -14.73
C ILE A 153 -12.74 -8.82 -16.26
N ARG A 154 -13.88 -9.11 -16.91
CA ARG A 154 -14.01 -9.05 -18.37
C ARG A 154 -13.88 -7.62 -18.88
N ASP A 155 -14.46 -6.63 -18.20
CA ASP A 155 -14.40 -5.22 -18.58
C ASP A 155 -13.02 -4.62 -18.24
N THR A 156 -12.39 -5.05 -17.16
CA THR A 156 -10.99 -4.71 -16.83
C THR A 156 -10.04 -5.25 -17.91
N ILE A 157 -10.22 -6.49 -18.34
CA ILE A 157 -9.47 -7.08 -19.45
C ILE A 157 -9.74 -6.34 -20.76
N LYS A 158 -10.98 -5.91 -21.03
CA LYS A 158 -11.33 -5.15 -22.23
C LYS A 158 -10.85 -3.70 -22.21
N ASN A 159 -10.81 -3.06 -21.03
CA ASN A 159 -10.40 -1.66 -20.86
C ASN A 159 -8.91 -1.49 -20.57
N ILE A 160 -8.15 -2.58 -20.34
CA ILE A 160 -6.74 -2.53 -20.62
C ILE A 160 -6.67 -2.20 -22.12
N GLU A 161 -6.36 -0.93 -22.45
CA GLU A 161 -6.11 -0.54 -23.83
C GLU A 161 -5.02 -1.48 -24.36
N TYR A 162 -5.52 -2.58 -24.89
CA TYR A 162 -4.73 -3.34 -25.84
C TYR A 162 -4.57 -2.38 -27.01
N ASP A 163 -3.50 -1.64 -27.09
CA ASP A 163 -2.99 -1.21 -28.38
C ASP A 163 -3.10 -2.41 -29.27
N LYS A 164 -4.08 -2.46 -30.16
CA LYS A 164 -4.53 -3.57 -31.03
C LYS A 164 -3.48 -4.68 -31.09
N ILE A 165 -3.40 -5.43 -29.97
CA ILE A 165 -2.39 -6.46 -29.77
C ILE A 165 -2.76 -7.52 -30.80
N ASN A 166 -1.91 -7.61 -31.77
CA ASN A 166 -1.94 -8.71 -32.69
C ASN A 166 -1.68 -9.96 -31.84
N ILE A 167 -2.74 -10.67 -31.43
CA ILE A 167 -2.72 -11.85 -30.53
C ILE A 167 -2.04 -13.04 -31.23
N LYS A 168 -1.07 -12.80 -32.04
CA LYS A 168 -0.23 -13.83 -32.64
C LYS A 168 0.85 -14.20 -31.63
N ASN A 169 1.01 -15.49 -31.39
CA ASN A 169 2.22 -16.00 -30.74
C ASN A 169 3.42 -15.41 -31.45
N ASN A 170 4.24 -14.65 -30.74
CA ASN A 170 5.43 -14.07 -31.34
C ASN A 170 6.41 -15.19 -31.71
N ILE A 171 6.98 -15.11 -32.88
CA ILE A 171 8.14 -15.94 -33.26
C ILE A 171 9.37 -15.16 -32.78
N TYR A 172 10.10 -15.75 -31.83
CA TYR A 172 11.29 -15.15 -31.25
C TYR A 172 12.53 -15.71 -31.99
N ASP A 173 13.46 -14.83 -32.29
CA ASP A 173 14.76 -15.22 -32.80
C ASP A 173 15.69 -15.57 -31.63
N ILE A 174 15.57 -16.82 -31.13
CA ILE A 174 16.38 -17.31 -30.02
C ILE A 174 17.71 -17.81 -30.57
N GLN A 175 18.79 -17.08 -30.31
CA GLN A 175 20.15 -17.42 -30.65
C GLN A 175 20.73 -18.46 -29.68
N GLU A 176 21.79 -19.14 -30.04
CA GLU A 176 22.45 -20.17 -29.19
C GLU A 176 22.99 -19.57 -27.88
N ASP A 177 23.43 -18.32 -27.90
CA ASP A 177 23.94 -17.57 -26.75
C ASP A 177 22.88 -16.79 -25.97
N SER A 178 21.58 -16.95 -26.31
CA SER A 178 20.49 -16.25 -25.64
C SER A 178 20.40 -16.62 -24.17
N LYS A 179 20.14 -15.63 -23.33
CA LYS A 179 20.16 -15.72 -21.85
C LYS A 179 18.78 -15.90 -21.25
N THR A 180 18.71 -16.58 -20.11
CA THR A 180 17.54 -16.57 -19.26
C THR A 180 17.62 -15.35 -18.33
N VAL A 181 16.58 -14.52 -18.34
CA VAL A 181 16.52 -13.29 -17.52
C VAL A 181 15.48 -13.47 -16.41
N GLU A 182 15.90 -13.32 -15.18
CA GLU A 182 14.99 -13.25 -14.03
C GLU A 182 14.69 -11.79 -13.70
N ILE A 183 13.40 -11.44 -13.55
CA ILE A 183 12.94 -10.17 -13.01
C ILE A 183 12.29 -10.49 -11.66
N ASN A 184 12.86 -9.93 -10.60
CA ASN A 184 12.44 -10.20 -9.22
C ASN A 184 12.30 -8.89 -8.43
N PHE A 185 11.08 -8.40 -8.37
CA PHE A 185 10.70 -7.20 -7.66
C PHE A 185 9.80 -7.57 -6.48
N CYS A 186 10.41 -7.79 -5.33
CA CYS A 186 9.73 -8.21 -4.12
C CYS A 186 9.40 -7.04 -3.17
N ASP A 187 8.58 -7.33 -2.18
CA ASP A 187 8.19 -6.39 -1.12
C ASP A 187 7.73 -5.04 -1.70
N VAL A 188 6.82 -5.10 -2.68
CA VAL A 188 6.24 -3.90 -3.33
C VAL A 188 5.21 -3.25 -2.44
N HIS A 189 4.40 -4.06 -1.75
CA HIS A 189 3.35 -3.63 -0.85
C HIS A 189 2.39 -2.62 -1.48
N ILE A 190 1.83 -2.92 -2.66
CA ILE A 190 0.78 -2.10 -3.29
C ILE A 190 -0.40 -1.98 -2.32
N GLY A 191 -0.86 -0.75 -2.11
CA GLY A 191 -1.91 -0.44 -1.12
C GLY A 191 -1.37 0.06 0.22
N LYS A 192 -0.06 0.01 0.47
CA LYS A 192 0.55 0.57 1.66
C LYS A 192 0.47 2.09 1.63
N PHE A 193 0.06 2.68 2.75
CA PHE A 193 0.01 4.13 2.93
C PHE A 193 1.06 4.61 3.91
N ILE A 194 1.84 5.60 3.51
CA ILE A 194 2.85 6.26 4.33
C ILE A 194 2.73 7.75 4.11
N ASN A 195 2.66 8.49 5.22
CA ASN A 195 2.58 9.94 5.25
C ASN A 195 3.87 10.52 5.84
N GLU A 196 4.33 11.66 5.31
CA GLU A 196 5.50 12.41 5.81
C GLU A 196 5.42 12.76 7.30
N LEU A 197 4.21 12.87 7.85
CA LEU A 197 4.01 13.17 9.27
C LEU A 197 4.45 12.05 10.22
N VAL A 198 4.58 10.82 9.73
CA VAL A 198 4.87 9.63 10.56
C VAL A 198 6.16 8.91 10.17
N SER A 199 6.73 9.24 9.03
CA SER A 199 8.02 8.70 8.56
C SER A 199 8.69 9.65 7.57
N ASN A 200 9.96 9.40 7.23
CA ASN A 200 10.72 10.23 6.29
C ASN A 200 10.41 9.92 4.80
N GLY A 201 9.21 9.46 4.47
CA GLY A 201 8.84 9.14 3.11
C GLY A 201 7.34 9.20 2.85
N VAL A 202 6.99 9.21 1.58
CA VAL A 202 5.61 9.09 1.09
C VAL A 202 5.48 7.81 0.31
N TYR A 203 4.39 7.08 0.53
CA TYR A 203 4.06 5.90 -0.25
C TYR A 203 2.55 5.71 -0.31
N ASN A 204 2.04 5.35 -1.46
CA ASN A 204 0.63 5.06 -1.70
C ASN A 204 0.50 4.08 -2.87
N THR A 205 -0.71 3.66 -3.17
CA THR A 205 -0.99 2.70 -4.26
C THR A 205 -0.45 3.16 -5.61
N ASP A 206 -0.68 4.41 -5.99
CA ASP A 206 -0.29 4.91 -7.30
C ASP A 206 1.23 5.02 -7.42
N LEU A 207 1.90 5.50 -6.37
CA LEU A 207 3.37 5.58 -6.34
C LEU A 207 4.01 4.19 -6.34
N ALA A 208 3.41 3.20 -5.67
CA ALA A 208 3.87 1.81 -5.68
C ALA A 208 3.84 1.23 -7.11
N ILE A 209 2.74 1.45 -7.83
CA ILE A 209 2.56 1.00 -9.21
C ILE A 209 3.52 1.74 -10.15
N GLU A 210 3.64 3.06 -10.01
CA GLU A 210 4.58 3.85 -10.81
C GLU A 210 6.03 3.37 -10.65
N ARG A 211 6.47 3.12 -9.42
CA ARG A 211 7.81 2.56 -9.13
C ARG A 211 7.99 1.19 -9.74
N TYR A 212 6.99 0.33 -9.60
CA TYR A 212 7.05 -1.03 -10.15
C TYR A 212 7.17 -1.01 -11.67
N GLU A 213 6.36 -0.20 -12.36
CA GLU A 213 6.39 -0.08 -13.82
C GLU A 213 7.69 0.56 -14.31
N LYS A 214 8.19 1.61 -13.65
CA LYS A 214 9.51 2.20 -13.95
C LYS A 214 10.64 1.19 -13.73
N ALA A 215 10.58 0.42 -12.65
CA ALA A 215 11.56 -0.64 -12.40
C ALA A 215 11.53 -1.70 -13.51
N LEU A 216 10.34 -2.09 -13.95
CA LEU A 216 10.19 -3.04 -15.05
C LEU A 216 10.77 -2.51 -16.37
N ASP A 217 10.44 -1.28 -16.74
CA ASP A 217 10.92 -0.66 -17.97
C ASP A 217 12.46 -0.52 -17.96
N GLU A 218 13.05 -0.12 -16.86
CA GLU A 218 14.52 -0.06 -16.72
C GLU A 218 15.13 -1.46 -16.68
N GLY A 219 14.49 -2.44 -16.05
CA GLY A 219 14.91 -3.85 -16.06
C GLY A 219 14.92 -4.44 -17.48
N ILE A 220 13.86 -4.19 -18.24
CA ILE A 220 13.77 -4.59 -19.65
C ILE A 220 14.90 -3.93 -20.47
N LYS A 221 15.09 -2.61 -20.29
CA LYS A 221 16.15 -1.87 -21.01
C LYS A 221 17.53 -2.43 -20.73
N LYS A 222 17.85 -2.76 -19.47
CA LYS A 222 19.14 -3.36 -19.10
C LYS A 222 19.28 -4.79 -19.61
N SER A 223 18.24 -5.61 -19.53
CA SER A 223 18.28 -6.99 -20.03
C SER A 223 18.36 -7.07 -21.56
N ASN A 224 17.87 -6.08 -22.29
CA ASN A 224 17.97 -5.99 -23.74
C ASN A 224 19.40 -5.78 -24.27
N MET A 225 20.39 -5.62 -23.37
CA MET A 225 21.81 -5.71 -23.76
C MET A 225 22.22 -7.15 -24.13
N PHE A 226 21.39 -8.13 -23.78
CA PHE A 226 21.56 -9.55 -24.11
C PHE A 226 20.43 -10.01 -25.02
N SER A 227 20.69 -11.03 -25.84
CA SER A 227 19.62 -11.78 -26.51
C SER A 227 18.84 -12.55 -25.43
N VAL A 228 17.55 -12.31 -25.29
CA VAL A 228 16.74 -12.90 -24.23
C VAL A 228 16.06 -14.18 -24.71
N LYS A 229 16.38 -15.32 -24.10
CA LYS A 229 15.76 -16.61 -24.38
C LYS A 229 14.37 -16.74 -23.77
N LYS A 230 14.23 -16.33 -22.54
CA LYS A 230 12.99 -16.30 -21.74
C LYS A 230 13.12 -15.41 -20.52
N TYR A 231 11.99 -14.94 -20.04
CA TYR A 231 11.89 -14.28 -18.73
C TYR A 231 11.39 -15.25 -17.66
N LEU A 232 12.03 -15.26 -16.50
CA LEU A 232 11.50 -15.76 -15.23
C LEU A 232 10.97 -14.54 -14.48
N PHE A 233 9.66 -14.40 -14.43
CA PHE A 233 9.00 -13.25 -13.80
C PHE A 233 8.43 -13.67 -12.45
N ILE A 234 9.10 -13.24 -11.38
CA ILE A 234 8.75 -13.62 -10.02
C ILE A 234 7.70 -12.65 -9.50
N VAL A 235 6.57 -13.20 -9.05
CA VAL A 235 5.41 -12.44 -8.59
C VAL A 235 4.98 -12.94 -7.22
N GLY A 236 4.49 -12.04 -6.40
CA GLY A 236 4.16 -12.28 -4.99
C GLY A 236 5.24 -11.71 -4.09
N GLN A 237 5.63 -12.46 -3.06
CA GLN A 237 6.62 -11.97 -2.09
C GLN A 237 6.20 -10.59 -1.54
N ASP A 238 4.96 -10.49 -1.05
CA ASP A 238 4.35 -9.23 -0.59
C ASP A 238 4.19 -8.19 -1.73
N TYR A 239 3.57 -8.63 -2.84
CA TYR A 239 3.18 -7.75 -3.95
C TYR A 239 2.10 -6.75 -3.50
N MET A 240 1.05 -7.23 -2.79
CA MET A 240 0.09 -6.38 -2.10
C MET A 240 0.43 -6.21 -0.61
N ASN A 241 -0.02 -5.10 -0.03
CA ASN A 241 0.17 -4.80 1.40
C ASN A 241 -0.85 -5.48 2.31
N ILE A 242 -2.00 -5.86 1.76
CA ILE A 242 -3.18 -6.36 2.46
C ILE A 242 -3.80 -7.53 1.72
N ASP A 243 -4.52 -8.40 2.46
CA ASP A 243 -5.05 -9.65 1.96
C ASP A 243 -6.59 -9.73 1.92
N ASN A 244 -7.27 -8.71 2.44
CA ASN A 244 -8.72 -8.74 2.61
C ASN A 244 -9.33 -7.34 2.77
N LEU A 245 -10.68 -7.31 2.78
CA LEU A 245 -11.51 -6.10 2.94
C LEU A 245 -11.30 -5.38 4.28
N ASP A 246 -10.86 -6.09 5.31
CA ASP A 246 -10.62 -5.52 6.65
C ASP A 246 -9.31 -4.72 6.71
N GLY A 247 -8.55 -4.66 5.62
CA GLY A 247 -7.28 -3.95 5.56
C GLY A 247 -6.19 -4.62 6.39
N THR A 248 -6.17 -5.95 6.42
CA THR A 248 -5.19 -6.71 7.21
C THR A 248 -4.30 -7.58 6.32
N THR A 249 -3.12 -7.94 6.86
CA THR A 249 -2.29 -9.00 6.29
C THR A 249 -3.00 -10.35 6.41
N THR A 250 -2.48 -11.39 5.77
CA THR A 250 -3.00 -12.77 5.88
C THR A 250 -3.19 -13.25 7.33
N LYS A 251 -2.34 -12.80 8.25
CA LYS A 251 -2.40 -13.16 9.68
C LYS A 251 -3.24 -12.19 10.52
N GLY A 252 -3.94 -11.24 9.90
CA GLY A 252 -4.84 -10.31 10.59
C GLY A 252 -4.16 -9.05 11.14
N THR A 253 -2.90 -8.76 10.81
CA THR A 253 -2.25 -7.51 11.21
C THR A 253 -2.77 -6.36 10.36
N ARG A 254 -3.39 -5.36 11.02
CA ARG A 254 -3.94 -4.17 10.36
C ARG A 254 -2.84 -3.34 9.71
N GLN A 255 -3.13 -2.82 8.53
CA GLN A 255 -2.24 -1.99 7.73
C GLN A 255 -2.90 -0.65 7.39
N ASP A 256 -2.09 0.40 7.30
CA ASP A 256 -2.55 1.70 6.82
C ASP A 256 -2.70 1.67 5.29
N MET A 257 -3.85 2.16 4.80
CA MET A 257 -4.24 2.18 3.40
C MET A 257 -4.73 3.57 3.00
N ASN A 258 -4.55 3.92 1.73
CA ASN A 258 -5.09 5.16 1.17
C ASN A 258 -6.31 4.95 0.27
N GLU A 259 -6.66 3.70 -0.02
CA GLU A 259 -7.76 3.32 -0.90
C GLU A 259 -8.45 2.06 -0.37
N PHE A 260 -9.65 1.77 -0.91
CA PHE A 260 -10.32 0.49 -0.69
C PHE A 260 -9.51 -0.68 -1.25
N TYR A 261 -9.63 -1.82 -0.58
CA TYR A 261 -9.01 -3.06 -1.02
C TYR A 261 -9.31 -3.40 -2.48
N GLU A 262 -10.58 -3.27 -2.89
CA GLU A 262 -11.02 -3.63 -4.24
C GLU A 262 -10.39 -2.72 -5.30
N THR A 263 -10.26 -1.42 -5.02
CA THR A 263 -9.59 -0.46 -5.91
C THR A 263 -8.12 -0.80 -6.04
N THR A 264 -7.46 -1.04 -4.90
CA THR A 264 -6.05 -1.46 -4.86
C THR A 264 -5.84 -2.78 -5.60
N TYR A 265 -6.70 -3.78 -5.36
CA TYR A 265 -6.64 -5.08 -6.03
C TYR A 265 -6.76 -4.93 -7.55
N LYS A 266 -7.71 -4.13 -8.01
CA LYS A 266 -7.91 -3.86 -9.45
C LYS A 266 -6.66 -3.24 -10.08
N LYS A 267 -6.15 -2.18 -9.49
CA LYS A 267 -4.94 -1.49 -9.97
C LYS A 267 -3.72 -2.44 -9.99
N ALA A 268 -3.56 -3.25 -8.95
CA ALA A 268 -2.48 -4.22 -8.84
C ALA A 268 -2.58 -5.31 -9.92
N LEU A 269 -3.78 -5.86 -10.15
CA LEU A 269 -4.02 -6.85 -11.21
C LEU A 269 -3.73 -6.28 -12.60
N GLU A 270 -4.21 -5.06 -12.88
CA GLU A 270 -3.95 -4.37 -14.15
C GLU A 270 -2.46 -4.12 -14.37
N CYS A 271 -1.73 -3.68 -13.34
CA CYS A 271 -0.29 -3.49 -13.37
C CYS A 271 0.44 -4.80 -13.71
N LEU A 272 0.03 -5.91 -13.10
CA LEU A 272 0.65 -7.22 -13.32
C LEU A 272 0.41 -7.72 -14.76
N ILE A 273 -0.82 -7.56 -15.28
CA ILE A 273 -1.13 -7.93 -16.66
C ILE A 273 -0.32 -7.09 -17.64
N ARG A 274 -0.26 -5.75 -17.47
CA ARG A 274 0.58 -4.88 -18.31
C ARG A 274 2.05 -5.29 -18.28
N SER A 275 2.54 -5.70 -17.13
CA SER A 275 3.93 -6.15 -16.96
C SER A 275 4.21 -7.42 -17.75
N ILE A 276 3.35 -8.41 -17.67
CA ILE A 276 3.48 -9.66 -18.43
C ILE A 276 3.38 -9.37 -19.95
N GLU A 277 2.45 -8.49 -20.35
CA GLU A 277 2.29 -8.09 -21.74
C GLU A 277 3.54 -7.39 -22.31
N LYS A 278 4.22 -6.54 -21.53
CA LYS A 278 5.49 -5.93 -21.94
C LYS A 278 6.57 -6.99 -22.16
N LEU A 279 6.72 -7.92 -21.22
CA LEU A 279 7.75 -8.96 -21.27
C LEU A 279 7.52 -9.96 -22.41
N ARG A 280 6.29 -10.45 -22.59
CA ARG A 280 5.99 -11.47 -23.60
C ARG A 280 6.07 -10.98 -25.04
N ARG A 281 6.19 -9.67 -25.27
CA ARG A 281 6.48 -9.10 -26.59
C ARG A 281 7.94 -9.29 -26.99
N ILE A 282 8.82 -9.50 -26.02
CA ILE A 282 10.27 -9.60 -26.19
C ILE A 282 10.72 -11.05 -26.20
N ALA A 283 10.27 -11.86 -25.25
CA ALA A 283 10.60 -13.27 -25.11
C ALA A 283 9.50 -14.03 -24.35
N PRO A 284 9.45 -15.37 -24.40
CA PRO A 284 8.54 -16.17 -23.59
C PRO A 284 8.68 -15.85 -22.11
N VAL A 285 7.56 -15.86 -21.35
CA VAL A 285 7.50 -15.50 -19.94
C VAL A 285 7.04 -16.68 -19.08
N ASN A 286 7.84 -17.03 -18.10
CA ASN A 286 7.45 -17.95 -17.05
C ASN A 286 7.13 -17.12 -15.79
N VAL A 287 5.85 -16.93 -15.48
CA VAL A 287 5.37 -16.28 -14.26
C VAL A 287 5.44 -17.28 -13.13
N ILE A 288 6.14 -16.96 -12.05
CA ILE A 288 6.36 -17.83 -10.91
C ILE A 288 5.80 -17.15 -9.66
N TYR A 289 4.72 -17.72 -9.11
CA TYR A 289 4.12 -17.20 -7.90
C TYR A 289 4.84 -17.67 -6.64
N VAL A 290 5.31 -16.74 -5.83
CA VAL A 290 5.93 -16.98 -4.52
C VAL A 290 5.09 -16.29 -3.44
N LYS A 291 4.63 -17.06 -2.46
CA LYS A 291 3.76 -16.53 -1.37
C LYS A 291 4.50 -15.53 -0.52
N GLY A 292 3.87 -14.39 -0.24
CA GLY A 292 4.26 -13.45 0.81
C GLY A 292 3.58 -13.76 2.14
N ASN A 293 3.76 -12.91 3.15
CA ASN A 293 3.01 -12.99 4.41
C ASN A 293 1.91 -11.92 4.52
N HIS A 294 1.92 -10.92 3.65
CA HIS A 294 0.90 -9.89 3.60
C HIS A 294 -0.31 -10.29 2.74
N ASP A 295 -0.12 -11.06 1.66
CA ASP A 295 -1.05 -11.14 0.53
C ASP A 295 -1.26 -12.56 -0.03
N LYS A 296 -1.17 -13.59 0.82
CA LYS A 296 -1.24 -15.00 0.38
C LYS A 296 -2.49 -15.30 -0.45
N GLN A 297 -3.65 -14.77 -0.07
CA GLN A 297 -4.91 -15.00 -0.76
C GLN A 297 -5.08 -14.08 -1.96
N SER A 298 -4.81 -12.79 -1.80
CA SER A 298 -5.03 -11.77 -2.83
C SER A 298 -4.18 -12.03 -4.05
N THR A 299 -2.86 -12.14 -3.88
CA THR A 299 -1.94 -12.37 -5.00
C THR A 299 -2.14 -13.76 -5.61
N PHE A 300 -2.44 -14.80 -4.80
CA PHE A 300 -2.79 -16.12 -5.34
C PHE A 300 -4.02 -16.06 -6.26
N SER A 301 -5.07 -15.34 -5.85
CA SER A 301 -6.29 -15.18 -6.65
C SER A 301 -6.01 -14.47 -7.97
N MET A 302 -5.16 -13.42 -7.96
CA MET A 302 -4.71 -12.74 -9.19
C MET A 302 -4.00 -13.71 -10.14
N ILE A 303 -3.05 -14.49 -9.63
CA ILE A 303 -2.25 -15.43 -10.42
C ILE A 303 -3.13 -16.53 -11.04
N CYS A 304 -4.09 -17.08 -10.28
CA CYS A 304 -5.05 -18.04 -10.82
C CYS A 304 -5.91 -17.42 -11.94
N GLY A 305 -6.37 -16.17 -11.77
CA GLY A 305 -7.11 -15.44 -12.79
C GLY A 305 -6.27 -15.22 -14.06
N ILE A 306 -5.03 -14.79 -13.92
CA ILE A 306 -4.07 -14.59 -15.01
C ILE A 306 -3.78 -15.90 -15.75
N GLU A 307 -3.58 -17.00 -15.03
CA GLU A 307 -3.38 -18.33 -15.62
C GLU A 307 -4.55 -18.73 -16.52
N GLN A 308 -5.78 -18.59 -16.00
CA GLN A 308 -6.99 -18.93 -16.76
C GLN A 308 -7.19 -17.97 -17.94
N MET A 309 -6.87 -16.69 -17.77
CA MET A 309 -6.95 -15.70 -18.85
C MET A 309 -6.06 -16.11 -20.03
N TYR A 310 -4.77 -16.35 -19.81
CA TYR A 310 -3.84 -16.72 -20.89
C TYR A 310 -4.20 -18.06 -21.53
N LYS A 311 -4.64 -19.05 -20.75
CA LYS A 311 -5.15 -20.33 -21.26
C LYS A 311 -6.36 -20.14 -22.18
N ASN A 312 -7.35 -19.36 -21.75
CA ASN A 312 -8.57 -19.12 -22.53
C ASN A 312 -8.31 -18.30 -23.79
N MET A 313 -7.29 -17.45 -23.77
CA MET A 313 -6.86 -16.68 -24.95
C MET A 313 -6.00 -17.50 -25.93
N GLY A 314 -5.64 -18.74 -25.59
CA GLY A 314 -4.76 -19.58 -26.41
C GLY A 314 -3.34 -19.05 -26.54
N ILE A 315 -2.88 -18.24 -25.58
CA ILE A 315 -1.53 -17.67 -25.58
C ILE A 315 -0.55 -18.70 -25.00
N THR A 316 0.41 -19.15 -25.79
CA THR A 316 1.34 -20.23 -25.44
C THR A 316 2.73 -19.75 -25.00
N ASN A 317 3.04 -18.48 -25.21
CA ASN A 317 4.33 -17.89 -24.82
C ASN A 317 4.33 -17.30 -23.39
N VAL A 318 3.25 -17.51 -22.63
CA VAL A 318 3.17 -17.22 -21.20
C VAL A 318 2.82 -18.51 -20.49
N SER A 319 3.64 -18.93 -19.55
CA SER A 319 3.33 -20.00 -18.59
C SER A 319 3.23 -19.44 -17.18
N VAL A 320 2.29 -19.94 -16.38
CA VAL A 320 2.06 -19.46 -15.03
C VAL A 320 2.16 -20.63 -14.05
N ASP A 321 3.07 -20.54 -13.09
CA ASP A 321 3.15 -21.47 -11.95
C ASP A 321 2.34 -20.90 -10.78
N SER A 322 1.07 -21.29 -10.69
CA SER A 322 0.15 -21.02 -9.58
C SER A 322 0.19 -22.09 -8.48
N GLY A 323 1.19 -22.96 -8.47
CA GLY A 323 1.32 -24.07 -7.52
C GLY A 323 1.33 -23.60 -6.06
N LEU A 324 0.83 -24.46 -5.15
CA LEU A 324 0.59 -24.11 -3.73
C LEU A 324 1.83 -24.22 -2.84
N LYS A 325 2.95 -24.75 -3.33
CA LYS A 325 4.18 -24.91 -2.53
C LYS A 325 4.71 -23.54 -2.08
N GLN A 326 5.15 -23.46 -0.84
CA GLN A 326 5.71 -22.24 -0.23
C GLN A 326 7.00 -21.80 -0.91
N ARG A 327 7.85 -22.75 -1.25
CA ARG A 327 9.09 -22.54 -1.99
C ARG A 327 8.93 -23.04 -3.41
N LYS A 328 9.46 -22.30 -4.35
CA LYS A 328 9.46 -22.62 -5.78
C LYS A 328 10.87 -22.93 -6.26
N TYR A 329 10.97 -23.79 -7.24
CA TYR A 329 12.25 -24.20 -7.80
C TYR A 329 12.16 -24.24 -9.32
N VAL A 330 13.17 -23.72 -9.97
CA VAL A 330 13.30 -23.69 -11.43
C VAL A 330 14.64 -24.26 -11.82
N THR A 331 14.65 -25.10 -12.86
CA THR A 331 15.87 -25.67 -13.43
C THR A 331 15.96 -25.36 -14.93
N PHE A 332 17.15 -25.04 -15.39
CA PHE A 332 17.48 -24.93 -16.81
C PHE A 332 19.00 -25.05 -16.97
N GLY A 333 19.46 -25.65 -18.07
CA GLY A 333 20.89 -25.95 -18.22
C GLY A 333 21.48 -26.63 -16.99
N ASP A 334 22.56 -26.07 -16.45
CA ASP A 334 23.21 -26.56 -15.19
C ASP A 334 22.82 -25.71 -13.94
N ILE A 335 21.71 -25.04 -14.02
CA ILE A 335 21.25 -24.10 -13.00
C ILE A 335 20.03 -24.66 -12.24
N LEU A 336 20.02 -24.43 -10.93
CA LEU A 336 18.90 -24.62 -10.02
C LEU A 336 18.67 -23.35 -9.21
N ILE A 337 17.50 -22.73 -9.35
CA ILE A 337 17.13 -21.54 -8.59
C ILE A 337 15.95 -21.88 -7.68
N GLY A 338 16.06 -21.55 -6.40
CA GLY A 338 15.00 -21.58 -5.43
C GLY A 338 14.46 -20.16 -5.15
N TYR A 339 13.17 -20.07 -4.88
CA TYR A 339 12.48 -18.84 -4.48
C TYR A 339 11.66 -19.08 -3.23
N GLY A 340 11.69 -18.13 -2.32
CA GLY A 340 10.87 -18.11 -1.12
C GLY A 340 10.79 -16.74 -0.51
N HIS A 341 9.77 -16.46 0.29
CA HIS A 341 9.67 -15.16 0.97
C HIS A 341 10.66 -15.06 2.14
N GLY A 342 10.85 -16.14 2.90
CA GLY A 342 11.85 -16.22 3.98
C GLY A 342 11.33 -15.88 5.38
N GLU A 343 10.03 -15.53 5.51
CA GLU A 343 9.41 -15.22 6.81
C GLU A 343 9.28 -16.48 7.69
N GLU A 344 8.82 -17.59 7.12
CA GLU A 344 8.51 -18.81 7.87
C GLU A 344 9.75 -19.70 8.10
N GLU A 345 10.63 -19.80 7.12
CA GLU A 345 11.82 -20.66 7.16
C GLU A 345 12.90 -20.13 8.09
N LYS A 346 13.09 -18.81 8.12
CA LYS A 346 14.17 -18.18 8.90
C LYS A 346 15.53 -18.82 8.60
N ASN A 347 16.27 -19.21 9.63
CA ASN A 347 17.58 -19.85 9.48
C ASN A 347 17.51 -21.28 8.92
N ARG A 348 16.33 -21.95 8.94
CA ARG A 348 16.16 -23.29 8.37
C ARG A 348 16.18 -23.33 6.84
N ILE A 349 16.09 -22.16 6.20
CA ILE A 349 16.10 -22.06 4.72
C ILE A 349 17.34 -22.73 4.11
N PHE A 350 18.47 -22.73 4.80
CA PHE A 350 19.71 -23.32 4.32
C PHE A 350 19.64 -24.83 4.13
N ASP A 351 18.71 -25.51 4.82
CA ASP A 351 18.56 -26.96 4.77
C ASP A 351 17.41 -27.37 3.85
N CYS A 352 16.56 -26.42 3.42
CA CYS A 352 15.35 -26.72 2.67
C CYS A 352 15.63 -27.17 1.25
N MET A 353 16.45 -26.46 0.49
CA MET A 353 16.63 -26.69 -0.95
C MET A 353 17.11 -28.11 -1.25
N GLN A 354 18.12 -28.58 -0.55
CA GLN A 354 18.66 -29.93 -0.74
C GLN A 354 17.62 -31.02 -0.49
N ASN A 355 16.74 -30.81 0.51
CA ASN A 355 15.69 -31.77 0.85
C ASN A 355 14.48 -31.69 -0.08
N ASP A 356 14.13 -30.50 -0.55
CA ASP A 356 12.95 -30.28 -1.39
C ASP A 356 13.15 -30.78 -2.83
N VAL A 357 14.38 -30.69 -3.37
CA VAL A 357 14.68 -30.94 -4.79
C VAL A 357 15.92 -31.83 -4.96
N LYS A 358 15.93 -32.97 -4.29
CA LYS A 358 17.05 -33.94 -4.29
C LYS A 358 17.44 -34.38 -5.68
N GLU A 359 16.48 -34.55 -6.58
CA GLU A 359 16.69 -34.99 -7.97
C GLU A 359 17.48 -33.99 -8.79
N TYR A 360 17.42 -32.69 -8.44
CA TYR A 360 18.15 -31.61 -9.13
C TYR A 360 19.43 -31.18 -8.40
N TRP A 361 19.77 -31.80 -7.25
CA TRP A 361 20.93 -31.41 -6.45
C TRP A 361 22.28 -31.55 -7.16
N HIS A 362 22.33 -32.36 -8.22
CA HIS A 362 23.50 -32.54 -9.07
C HIS A 362 23.85 -31.31 -9.90
N LYS A 363 22.95 -30.35 -10.06
CA LYS A 363 23.23 -29.07 -10.76
C LYS A 363 24.36 -28.33 -10.06
N SER A 364 25.31 -27.79 -10.84
CA SER A 364 26.50 -27.16 -10.26
C SER A 364 26.27 -25.73 -9.81
N LYS A 365 25.32 -25.03 -10.44
CA LYS A 365 25.01 -23.62 -10.16
C LYS A 365 23.69 -23.51 -9.40
N LYS A 366 23.79 -23.20 -8.11
CA LYS A 366 22.61 -23.16 -7.20
C LYS A 366 22.44 -21.79 -6.58
N TYR A 367 21.26 -21.22 -6.72
CA TYR A 367 20.86 -19.92 -6.19
C TYR A 367 19.57 -20.05 -5.40
N PHE A 368 19.40 -19.22 -4.37
CA PHE A 368 18.15 -19.11 -3.64
C PHE A 368 17.85 -17.64 -3.36
N HIS A 369 16.77 -17.11 -3.95
CA HIS A 369 16.36 -15.74 -3.79
C HIS A 369 15.23 -15.62 -2.76
N LEU A 370 15.41 -14.69 -1.85
CA LEU A 370 14.56 -14.44 -0.69
C LEU A 370 14.21 -12.97 -0.58
N SER A 371 13.12 -12.67 0.09
CA SER A 371 12.62 -11.32 0.35
C SER A 371 12.36 -11.07 1.84
N HIS A 372 11.31 -10.37 2.22
CA HIS A 372 10.83 -10.12 3.58
C HIS A 372 11.70 -9.17 4.44
N LYS A 373 13.00 -9.21 4.31
CA LYS A 373 13.89 -8.39 5.16
C LYS A 373 14.00 -6.92 4.69
N HIS A 374 13.49 -6.59 3.52
CA HIS A 374 13.58 -5.27 2.89
C HIS A 374 15.01 -4.72 2.79
N ARG A 375 15.99 -5.61 2.87
CA ARG A 375 17.42 -5.27 2.75
C ARG A 375 18.18 -6.40 2.09
N GLU A 376 19.14 -6.03 1.28
CA GLU A 376 20.00 -7.00 0.64
C GLU A 376 20.97 -7.65 1.60
N SER A 377 21.13 -8.96 1.45
CA SER A 377 22.26 -9.70 2.03
C SER A 377 22.53 -10.96 1.23
N LYS A 378 23.80 -11.32 1.05
CA LYS A 378 24.21 -12.47 0.26
C LYS A 378 25.10 -13.38 1.11
N GLN A 379 24.84 -14.67 1.04
CA GLN A 379 25.60 -15.69 1.78
C GLN A 379 25.75 -16.94 0.95
N GLU A 380 26.94 -17.49 0.86
CA GLU A 380 27.18 -18.80 0.29
C GLU A 380 27.19 -19.86 1.38
N LYS A 381 26.43 -20.94 1.21
CA LYS A 381 26.40 -22.06 2.12
C LYS A 381 26.12 -23.37 1.39
N ALA A 382 26.94 -24.40 1.61
CA ALA A 382 26.81 -25.72 1.02
C ALA A 382 26.70 -25.71 -0.54
N GLY A 383 27.42 -24.79 -1.21
CA GLY A 383 27.43 -24.63 -2.65
C GLY A 383 26.14 -23.99 -3.22
N VAL A 384 25.36 -23.31 -2.38
CA VAL A 384 24.20 -22.50 -2.78
C VAL A 384 24.46 -21.05 -2.41
N ILE A 385 24.19 -20.14 -3.34
CA ILE A 385 24.20 -18.70 -3.10
C ILE A 385 22.80 -18.28 -2.64
N TYR A 386 22.64 -17.99 -1.37
CA TYR A 386 21.42 -17.42 -0.78
C TYR A 386 21.49 -15.90 -0.84
N GLN A 387 20.49 -15.27 -1.43
CA GLN A 387 20.42 -13.82 -1.53
C GLN A 387 19.05 -13.32 -1.09
N TRP A 388 19.04 -12.51 -0.01
CA TRP A 388 17.89 -11.68 0.34
C TRP A 388 17.93 -10.43 -0.53
N LEU A 389 16.81 -10.15 -1.19
CA LEU A 389 16.72 -9.06 -2.15
C LEU A 389 16.31 -7.77 -1.45
N GLY A 390 16.61 -6.64 -2.09
CA GLY A 390 16.11 -5.33 -1.71
C GLY A 390 14.60 -5.23 -1.98
N ALA A 391 13.95 -4.24 -1.40
CA ALA A 391 12.51 -3.98 -1.54
C ALA A 391 12.24 -2.71 -2.35
N LEU A 392 11.10 -2.67 -3.05
CA LEU A 392 10.64 -1.45 -3.73
C LEU A 392 9.83 -0.52 -2.81
N THR A 393 9.30 -1.05 -1.70
CA THR A 393 8.47 -0.29 -0.75
C THR A 393 9.26 0.71 0.08
N GLU A 394 8.59 1.75 0.57
CA GLU A 394 9.12 2.66 1.59
C GLU A 394 9.00 2.11 3.01
N ASN A 395 9.82 2.66 3.92
CA ASN A 395 9.76 2.35 5.34
C ASN A 395 8.50 2.95 5.96
N CYS A 396 7.64 2.11 6.55
CA CYS A 396 6.50 2.59 7.33
C CYS A 396 6.93 3.11 8.72
N ASN A 397 5.98 3.70 9.44
CA ASN A 397 6.22 4.19 10.79
C ASN A 397 6.82 3.12 11.72
N TRP A 398 6.31 1.89 11.66
CA TRP A 398 6.84 0.79 12.47
C TRP A 398 8.29 0.45 12.13
N THR A 399 8.62 0.27 10.84
CA THR A 399 10.01 -0.02 10.41
C THR A 399 10.95 1.12 10.75
N TRP A 400 10.48 2.36 10.61
CA TRP A 400 11.25 3.55 10.95
C TRP A 400 11.53 3.63 12.45
N SER A 401 10.52 3.47 13.31
CA SER A 401 10.66 3.51 14.77
C SER A 401 11.49 2.34 15.33
N CYS A 402 11.50 1.19 14.64
CA CYS A 402 12.38 0.05 14.97
C CYS A 402 13.81 0.22 14.46
N GLY A 403 14.14 1.33 13.77
CA GLY A 403 15.48 1.59 13.26
C GLY A 403 15.87 0.82 11.99
N PHE A 404 14.88 0.23 11.28
CA PHE A 404 15.09 -0.40 9.97
C PHE A 404 15.14 0.65 8.87
N VAL A 405 16.16 1.50 8.88
CA VAL A 405 16.33 2.64 7.98
C VAL A 405 17.56 2.49 7.10
N GLY A 406 17.63 3.27 6.01
CA GLY A 406 18.83 3.38 5.17
C GLY A 406 19.00 2.31 4.11
N SER A 407 18.07 1.35 3.95
CA SER A 407 18.09 0.40 2.83
C SER A 407 17.69 1.10 1.53
N GLU A 408 18.50 0.92 0.47
CA GLU A 408 18.16 1.40 -0.88
C GLU A 408 16.89 0.71 -1.37
N LYS A 409 16.00 1.49 -2.02
CA LYS A 409 14.82 0.96 -2.71
C LYS A 409 15.22 0.48 -4.08
N LYS A 410 15.12 -0.82 -4.30
CA LYS A 410 15.59 -1.42 -5.54
C LYS A 410 14.94 -2.78 -5.81
N GLY A 411 14.75 -3.05 -7.09
CA GLY A 411 14.46 -4.36 -7.61
C GLY A 411 15.72 -5.02 -8.19
N HIS A 412 15.63 -6.29 -8.53
CA HIS A 412 16.74 -7.07 -9.04
C HIS A 412 16.39 -7.70 -10.39
N VAL A 413 17.35 -7.67 -11.32
CA VAL A 413 17.29 -8.39 -12.58
C VAL A 413 18.57 -9.21 -12.71
N PHE A 414 18.41 -10.52 -12.88
CA PHE A 414 19.52 -11.46 -13.02
C PHE A 414 19.55 -12.02 -14.44
N VAL A 415 20.73 -12.09 -15.01
CA VAL A 415 20.97 -12.66 -16.34
C VAL A 415 21.81 -13.91 -16.19
N TYR A 416 21.29 -15.03 -16.69
CA TYR A 416 21.93 -16.33 -16.59
C TYR A 416 22.33 -16.88 -17.93
N ASP A 417 23.54 -17.40 -17.99
CA ASP A 417 23.99 -18.33 -19.04
C ASP A 417 23.67 -19.76 -18.58
N ASP A 418 23.04 -20.57 -19.44
CA ASP A 418 22.57 -21.92 -19.11
C ASP A 418 23.67 -22.86 -18.58
N LYS A 419 24.96 -22.63 -18.96
CA LYS A 419 26.12 -23.45 -18.61
C LYS A 419 26.94 -22.78 -17.48
N ASN A 420 27.18 -21.48 -17.62
CA ASN A 420 28.11 -20.75 -16.74
C ASN A 420 27.49 -20.20 -15.47
N GLY A 421 26.15 -20.14 -15.40
CA GLY A 421 25.41 -19.62 -14.22
C GLY A 421 25.09 -18.12 -14.34
N LEU A 422 25.09 -17.42 -13.20
CA LEU A 422 24.82 -15.99 -13.15
C LEU A 422 25.93 -15.20 -13.86
N GLU A 423 25.58 -14.53 -14.94
CA GLU A 423 26.49 -13.70 -15.72
C GLU A 423 26.46 -12.24 -15.25
N CYS A 424 25.26 -11.73 -14.92
CA CYS A 424 25.09 -10.35 -14.51
C CYS A 424 23.92 -10.18 -13.53
N GLU A 425 24.06 -9.27 -12.59
CA GLU A 425 23.00 -8.80 -11.71
C GLU A 425 22.86 -7.28 -11.87
N PHE A 426 21.67 -6.81 -12.19
CA PHE A 426 21.35 -5.39 -12.27
C PHE A 426 20.51 -4.97 -11.07
N PHE A 427 20.93 -3.92 -10.40
CA PHE A 427 20.12 -3.21 -9.41
C PHE A 427 19.29 -2.15 -10.11
N ILE A 428 17.98 -2.25 -9.93
CA ILE A 428 17.02 -1.31 -10.49
C ILE A 428 16.56 -0.38 -9.35
N LYS A 429 17.16 0.80 -9.29
CA LYS A 429 16.86 1.81 -8.27
C LYS A 429 15.66 2.66 -8.72
N VAL A 430 14.74 2.96 -7.80
CA VAL A 430 13.50 3.71 -8.03
C VAL A 430 13.30 4.82 -6.99
#